data_2290271244004e9cfd12643a124db0bc
#
_entry.id   2290271244004e9cfd12643a124db0bc
#
_cell.length_a   1.000
_cell.length_b   1.000
_cell.length_c   1.000
_cell.angle_alpha   90.00
_cell.angle_beta   90.00
_cell.angle_gamma   90.00
#
_symmetry.space_group_name_H-M   'P 1'
#
loop_
_entity.id
_entity.type
_entity.pdbx_description
1 polymer ?
#
loop_
_entity_poly.entity_id
_entity_poly.type
_entity_poly.pdbx_seq_one_letter_code
_entity_poly.pdbx_strand_id
1 'polypeptide(L)'
;LHLSKVAAAHPGSGFWQLLALNQSHVAWFGCTLHDLIQPSFSFLVGVALPYSLASRAARGESTGRAWMHAGWRSLVLILLGVFLRSVSQPQTRWTFEDTLSQIGMGYLFLFALGHLSWRVIWASFGLIIGGYWLAFILYPLPGPGFDYAAVGVPADWPHHYQGLAAHFNKNSNLAWAFDTWFLNLFPRVAPFTHNGGGYATLSFIPTLGTMILGLVAGRWLRSGQPARELLKRFLLAGVVGIALGLLLHYTGVCPLVKRIWTPAWTLFSGGCCFLLLAGFYYLVDQRGWRRPVFPLIVIGMNSIAIYVLVHLIDGFIIESFKVHFGREVFNVLGEGNATLLSGGYALLVFWLILYWMYRRKLFIRI
;
A
#
# COMPACT_ATOMS: atom_id res chain seq x y z
N LEU A 1 17.59 0.59 1.16
CA LEU A 1 18.67 1.55 0.86
C LEU A 1 19.01 2.48 2.02
N HIS A 2 18.14 2.67 3.01
CA HIS A 2 18.31 3.59 4.16
C HIS A 2 18.89 4.96 3.78
N LEU A 3 18.31 5.62 2.79
CA LEU A 3 18.81 6.88 2.24
C LEU A 3 18.85 8.03 3.28
N SER A 4 18.09 7.92 4.38
CA SER A 4 18.19 8.85 5.51
C SER A 4 19.59 8.89 6.14
N LYS A 5 20.29 7.74 6.23
CA LYS A 5 21.67 7.68 6.71
C LYS A 5 22.63 8.33 5.73
N VAL A 6 22.42 8.12 4.42
CA VAL A 6 23.21 8.77 3.36
C VAL A 6 23.02 10.29 3.38
N ALA A 7 21.76 10.74 3.51
CA ALA A 7 21.47 12.17 3.61
C ALA A 7 22.10 12.83 4.85
N ALA A 8 22.11 12.12 6.00
CA ALA A 8 22.78 12.58 7.22
C ALA A 8 24.32 12.70 7.05
N ALA A 9 24.93 11.81 6.26
CA ALA A 9 26.34 11.87 5.93
C ALA A 9 26.69 12.98 4.91
N HIS A 10 25.69 13.50 4.19
CA HIS A 10 25.83 14.56 3.18
C HIS A 10 24.87 15.73 3.44
N PRO A 11 24.95 16.45 4.59
CA PRO A 11 23.96 17.42 5.03
C PRO A 11 23.80 18.62 4.09
N GLY A 12 24.82 18.96 3.28
CA GLY A 12 24.75 20.02 2.27
C GLY A 12 24.10 19.63 0.94
N SER A 13 23.71 18.34 0.77
CA SER A 13 23.19 17.85 -0.51
C SER A 13 21.66 17.78 -0.52
N GLY A 14 21.00 18.74 -1.18
CA GLY A 14 19.56 18.72 -1.41
C GLY A 14 19.08 17.48 -2.18
N PHE A 15 19.93 16.90 -3.03
CA PHE A 15 19.63 15.66 -3.75
C PHE A 15 19.42 14.48 -2.80
N TRP A 16 20.34 14.23 -1.86
CA TRP A 16 20.19 13.14 -0.89
C TRP A 16 19.05 13.38 0.08
N GLN A 17 18.82 14.64 0.50
CA GLN A 17 17.68 14.99 1.32
C GLN A 17 16.35 14.72 0.61
N LEU A 18 16.21 15.06 -0.67
CA LEU A 18 15.02 14.79 -1.47
C LEU A 18 14.77 13.29 -1.63
N LEU A 19 15.82 12.50 -1.88
CA LEU A 19 15.70 11.05 -1.99
C LEU A 19 15.32 10.40 -0.64
N ALA A 20 15.93 10.84 0.46
CA ALA A 20 15.61 10.36 1.80
C ALA A 20 14.17 10.66 2.19
N LEU A 21 13.69 11.88 1.92
CA LEU A 21 12.30 12.27 2.12
C LEU A 21 11.35 11.32 1.37
N ASN A 22 11.63 11.04 0.11
CA ASN A 22 10.78 10.17 -0.73
C ASN A 22 10.92 8.68 -0.43
N GLN A 23 11.88 8.26 0.40
CA GLN A 23 12.01 6.89 0.92
C GLN A 23 11.42 6.74 2.33
N SER A 24 10.91 7.78 2.93
CA SER A 24 10.30 7.76 4.27
C SER A 24 8.79 7.95 4.20
N HIS A 25 8.10 7.44 5.22
CA HIS A 25 6.67 7.75 5.41
C HIS A 25 6.51 9.11 6.08
N VAL A 26 5.50 9.87 5.66
CA VAL A 26 5.08 11.06 6.41
C VAL A 26 4.61 10.67 7.82
N ALA A 27 4.79 11.58 8.77
CA ALA A 27 4.42 11.32 10.16
C ALA A 27 2.90 11.08 10.31
N TRP A 28 2.06 11.91 9.69
CA TRP A 28 0.61 11.77 9.70
C TRP A 28 -0.03 12.25 8.40
N PHE A 29 0.06 13.54 8.11
CA PHE A 29 -0.49 14.20 6.94
C PHE A 29 0.53 14.29 5.81
N GLY A 30 0.07 14.17 4.58
CA GLY A 30 0.87 14.36 3.38
C GLY A 30 1.11 13.10 2.57
N CYS A 31 2.07 13.16 1.64
CA CYS A 31 2.42 12.06 0.75
C CYS A 31 3.87 12.16 0.29
N THR A 32 4.59 11.07 0.36
CA THR A 32 5.87 10.84 -0.33
C THR A 32 5.71 9.74 -1.37
N LEU A 33 6.73 9.51 -2.21
CA LEU A 33 6.70 8.38 -3.15
C LEU A 33 6.58 7.04 -2.43
N HIS A 34 7.20 6.91 -1.26
CA HIS A 34 7.11 5.69 -0.44
C HIS A 34 5.68 5.41 0.03
N ASP A 35 4.89 6.46 0.26
CA ASP A 35 3.50 6.32 0.67
C ASP A 35 2.59 5.79 -0.44
N LEU A 36 2.98 5.92 -1.70
CA LEU A 36 2.21 5.42 -2.85
C LEU A 36 2.39 3.93 -3.13
N ILE A 37 3.33 3.24 -2.47
CA ILE A 37 3.59 1.80 -2.68
C ILE A 37 2.32 0.99 -2.41
N GLN A 38 1.76 1.08 -1.21
CA GLN A 38 0.58 0.31 -0.82
C GLN A 38 -0.68 0.65 -1.64
N PRO A 39 -1.02 1.93 -1.90
CA PRO A 39 -2.10 2.28 -2.83
C PRO A 39 -1.90 1.69 -4.23
N SER A 40 -0.67 1.71 -4.76
CA SER A 40 -0.37 1.14 -6.08
C SER A 40 -0.62 -0.37 -6.12
N PHE A 41 -0.18 -1.12 -5.09
CA PHE A 41 -0.48 -2.55 -4.98
C PHE A 41 -1.99 -2.81 -4.93
N SER A 42 -2.72 -2.09 -4.07
CA SER A 42 -4.17 -2.23 -3.94
C SER A 42 -4.89 -1.88 -5.25
N PHE A 43 -4.50 -0.78 -5.90
CA PHE A 43 -5.04 -0.37 -7.19
C PHE A 43 -4.80 -1.42 -8.29
N LEU A 44 -3.58 -1.97 -8.38
CA LEU A 44 -3.23 -2.98 -9.38
C LEU A 44 -3.97 -4.31 -9.18
N VAL A 45 -4.31 -4.68 -7.95
CA VAL A 45 -5.20 -5.83 -7.69
C VAL A 45 -6.56 -5.60 -8.34
N GLY A 46 -7.09 -4.40 -8.24
CA GLY A 46 -8.33 -4.01 -8.94
C GLY A 46 -8.18 -4.04 -10.46
N VAL A 47 -7.09 -3.48 -11.00
CA VAL A 47 -6.80 -3.48 -12.45
C VAL A 47 -6.73 -4.90 -13.02
N ALA A 48 -6.13 -5.83 -12.28
CA ALA A 48 -5.95 -7.22 -12.71
C ALA A 48 -7.25 -8.04 -12.69
N LEU A 49 -8.22 -7.69 -11.84
CA LEU A 49 -9.42 -8.51 -11.64
C LEU A 49 -10.24 -8.73 -12.92
N PRO A 50 -10.56 -7.74 -13.77
CA PRO A 50 -11.31 -7.98 -15.01
C PRO A 50 -10.62 -8.93 -15.98
N TYR A 51 -9.29 -8.96 -15.99
CA TYR A 51 -8.50 -9.90 -16.79
C TYR A 51 -8.59 -11.33 -16.22
N SER A 52 -8.49 -11.44 -14.89
CA SER A 52 -8.63 -12.72 -14.20
C SER A 52 -10.02 -13.33 -14.42
N LEU A 53 -11.10 -12.54 -14.27
CA LEU A 53 -12.47 -12.99 -14.50
C LEU A 53 -12.68 -13.46 -15.94
N ALA A 54 -12.20 -12.72 -16.93
CA ALA A 54 -12.32 -13.11 -18.33
C ALA A 54 -11.53 -14.38 -18.66
N SER A 55 -10.31 -14.52 -18.10
CA SER A 55 -9.51 -15.73 -18.30
C SER A 55 -10.18 -16.97 -17.69
N ARG A 56 -10.84 -16.84 -16.54
CA ARG A 56 -11.61 -17.90 -15.90
C ARG A 56 -12.85 -18.28 -16.72
N ALA A 57 -13.59 -17.28 -17.18
CA ALA A 57 -14.75 -17.50 -18.06
C ALA A 57 -14.36 -18.20 -19.36
N ALA A 58 -13.25 -17.80 -19.99
CA ALA A 58 -12.74 -18.45 -21.21
C ALA A 58 -12.34 -19.93 -21.00
N ARG A 59 -11.96 -20.30 -19.76
CA ARG A 59 -11.67 -21.71 -19.40
C ARG A 59 -12.90 -22.50 -18.95
N GLY A 60 -14.09 -21.91 -18.95
CA GLY A 60 -15.32 -22.55 -18.49
C GLY A 60 -15.33 -22.87 -16.99
N GLU A 61 -14.57 -22.11 -16.17
CA GLU A 61 -14.50 -22.32 -14.72
C GLU A 61 -15.87 -22.02 -14.08
N SER A 62 -16.38 -22.94 -13.26
CA SER A 62 -17.65 -22.74 -12.57
C SER A 62 -17.61 -21.60 -11.56
N THR A 63 -18.72 -20.89 -11.40
CA THR A 63 -18.86 -19.78 -10.46
C THR A 63 -18.46 -20.19 -9.03
N GLY A 64 -18.88 -21.37 -8.57
CA GLY A 64 -18.54 -21.86 -7.23
C GLY A 64 -17.03 -22.04 -7.05
N ARG A 65 -16.33 -22.59 -8.04
CA ARG A 65 -14.87 -22.74 -8.01
C ARG A 65 -14.19 -21.37 -8.00
N ALA A 66 -14.67 -20.41 -8.79
CA ALA A 66 -14.13 -19.06 -8.81
C ALA A 66 -14.25 -18.36 -7.44
N TRP A 67 -15.39 -18.49 -6.75
CA TRP A 67 -15.59 -17.97 -5.39
C TRP A 67 -14.70 -18.67 -4.36
N MET A 68 -14.57 -19.99 -4.43
CA MET A 68 -13.68 -20.74 -3.54
C MET A 68 -12.22 -20.28 -3.70
N HIS A 69 -11.74 -20.09 -4.92
CA HIS A 69 -10.41 -19.53 -5.17
C HIS A 69 -10.26 -18.09 -4.66
N ALA A 70 -11.30 -17.25 -4.81
CA ALA A 70 -11.27 -15.89 -4.28
C ALA A 70 -11.21 -15.90 -2.75
N GLY A 71 -11.97 -16.78 -2.09
CA GLY A 71 -11.91 -16.97 -0.63
C GLY A 71 -10.56 -17.47 -0.16
N TRP A 72 -10.00 -18.46 -0.83
CA TRP A 72 -8.67 -18.99 -0.55
C TRP A 72 -7.59 -17.92 -0.69
N ARG A 73 -7.62 -17.16 -1.79
CA ARG A 73 -6.70 -16.04 -2.02
C ARG A 73 -6.79 -15.00 -0.90
N SER A 74 -8.01 -14.62 -0.51
CA SER A 74 -8.26 -13.69 0.59
C SER A 74 -7.62 -14.19 1.88
N LEU A 75 -7.90 -15.45 2.25
CA LEU A 75 -7.37 -16.06 3.47
C LEU A 75 -5.84 -16.16 3.45
N VAL A 76 -5.26 -16.64 2.35
CA VAL A 76 -3.79 -16.76 2.23
C VAL A 76 -3.11 -15.41 2.34
N LEU A 77 -3.66 -14.35 1.72
CA LEU A 77 -3.10 -12.99 1.83
C LEU A 77 -3.14 -12.48 3.27
N ILE A 78 -4.25 -12.68 3.99
CA ILE A 78 -4.37 -12.28 5.41
C ILE A 78 -3.34 -13.03 6.26
N LEU A 79 -3.30 -14.36 6.13
CA LEU A 79 -2.40 -15.20 6.91
C LEU A 79 -0.93 -14.92 6.58
N LEU A 80 -0.60 -14.66 5.33
CA LEU A 80 0.74 -14.29 4.91
C LEU A 80 1.17 -12.94 5.51
N GLY A 81 0.27 -11.95 5.57
CA GLY A 81 0.53 -10.69 6.25
C GLY A 81 0.81 -10.89 7.74
N VAL A 82 -0.05 -11.64 8.44
CA VAL A 82 0.16 -12.00 9.87
C VAL A 82 1.48 -12.76 10.05
N PHE A 83 1.79 -13.72 9.18
CA PHE A 83 3.04 -14.47 9.21
C PHE A 83 4.26 -13.54 9.11
N LEU A 84 4.31 -12.67 8.10
CA LEU A 84 5.43 -11.76 7.90
C LEU A 84 5.61 -10.76 9.06
N ARG A 85 4.52 -10.33 9.68
CA ARG A 85 4.56 -9.49 10.89
C ARG A 85 4.96 -10.25 12.14
N SER A 86 4.92 -11.58 12.11
CA SER A 86 5.32 -12.46 13.21
C SER A 86 6.78 -12.91 13.13
N VAL A 87 7.46 -12.67 12.02
CA VAL A 87 8.89 -13.01 11.86
C VAL A 87 9.71 -12.32 12.95
N SER A 88 10.54 -13.10 13.65
CA SER A 88 11.37 -12.64 14.77
C SER A 88 10.59 -12.14 16.00
N GLN A 89 9.30 -12.48 16.11
CA GLN A 89 8.51 -12.23 17.33
C GLN A 89 8.44 -13.49 18.21
N PRO A 90 8.27 -13.35 19.54
CA PRO A 90 8.21 -14.48 20.45
C PRO A 90 6.95 -15.36 20.27
N GLN A 91 5.91 -14.84 19.65
CA GLN A 91 4.67 -15.54 19.29
C GLN A 91 4.01 -14.90 18.07
N THR A 92 2.95 -15.52 17.53
CA THR A 92 2.17 -14.97 16.43
C THR A 92 1.68 -13.56 16.77
N ARG A 93 2.09 -12.59 15.98
CA ARG A 93 1.66 -11.20 16.11
C ARG A 93 0.40 -10.96 15.26
N TRP A 94 -0.75 -11.13 15.91
CA TRP A 94 -2.03 -10.85 15.28
C TRP A 94 -2.20 -9.36 15.06
N THR A 95 -1.98 -8.93 13.79
CA THR A 95 -2.12 -7.56 13.34
C THR A 95 -2.50 -7.57 11.86
N PHE A 96 -3.30 -6.60 11.40
CA PHE A 96 -3.94 -6.62 10.09
C PHE A 96 -3.77 -5.30 9.30
N GLU A 97 -2.85 -4.44 9.75
CA GLU A 97 -2.58 -3.16 9.12
C GLU A 97 -1.61 -3.24 7.92
N ASP A 98 -0.99 -4.41 7.67
CA ASP A 98 -0.07 -4.58 6.56
C ASP A 98 -0.78 -4.66 5.19
N THR A 99 -0.01 -4.43 4.13
CA THR A 99 -0.51 -4.37 2.75
C THR A 99 -1.25 -5.65 2.32
N LEU A 100 -0.71 -6.83 2.65
CA LEU A 100 -1.31 -8.10 2.21
C LEU A 100 -2.61 -8.39 2.95
N SER A 101 -2.63 -8.17 4.27
CA SER A 101 -3.85 -8.34 5.08
C SER A 101 -4.95 -7.38 4.64
N GLN A 102 -4.63 -6.11 4.38
CA GLN A 102 -5.57 -5.11 3.91
C GLN A 102 -6.19 -5.50 2.56
N ILE A 103 -5.36 -5.94 1.61
CA ILE A 103 -5.82 -6.46 0.32
C ILE A 103 -6.67 -7.71 0.51
N GLY A 104 -6.20 -8.66 1.33
CA GLY A 104 -6.91 -9.91 1.61
C GLY A 104 -8.31 -9.68 2.16
N MET A 105 -8.46 -8.81 3.17
CA MET A 105 -9.77 -8.48 3.76
C MET A 105 -10.72 -7.81 2.76
N GLY A 106 -10.20 -6.98 1.84
CA GLY A 106 -11.02 -6.33 0.80
C GLY A 106 -11.30 -7.21 -0.42
N TYR A 107 -10.51 -8.27 -0.65
CA TYR A 107 -10.49 -8.97 -1.96
C TYR A 107 -11.81 -9.68 -2.30
N LEU A 108 -12.49 -10.31 -1.34
CA LEU A 108 -13.77 -10.98 -1.59
C LEU A 108 -14.86 -9.99 -2.02
N PHE A 109 -14.89 -8.83 -1.38
CA PHE A 109 -15.83 -7.75 -1.75
C PHE A 109 -15.51 -7.22 -3.14
N LEU A 110 -14.23 -7.00 -3.45
CA LEU A 110 -13.79 -6.59 -4.78
C LEU A 110 -14.18 -7.63 -5.84
N PHE A 111 -13.99 -8.93 -5.54
CA PHE A 111 -14.35 -10.02 -6.44
C PHE A 111 -15.85 -10.03 -6.74
N ALA A 112 -16.69 -9.84 -5.71
CA ALA A 112 -18.13 -9.68 -5.89
C ALA A 112 -18.46 -8.50 -6.83
N LEU A 113 -17.87 -7.33 -6.56
CA LEU A 113 -18.06 -6.12 -7.37
C LEU A 113 -17.59 -6.30 -8.82
N GLY A 114 -16.60 -7.17 -9.06
CA GLY A 114 -16.13 -7.51 -10.39
C GLY A 114 -17.19 -8.09 -11.31
N HIS A 115 -18.26 -8.68 -10.79
CA HIS A 115 -19.40 -9.22 -11.53
C HIS A 115 -20.57 -8.24 -11.72
N LEU A 116 -20.53 -7.09 -11.06
CA LEU A 116 -21.67 -6.18 -10.97
C LEU A 116 -21.59 -5.02 -11.99
N SER A 117 -22.72 -4.33 -12.16
CA SER A 117 -22.85 -3.22 -13.10
C SER A 117 -22.06 -1.98 -12.65
N TRP A 118 -21.78 -1.08 -13.58
CA TRP A 118 -21.12 0.18 -13.30
C TRP A 118 -21.82 1.02 -12.21
N ARG A 119 -23.15 1.02 -12.22
CA ARG A 119 -23.95 1.75 -11.21
C ARG A 119 -23.69 1.23 -9.80
N VAL A 120 -23.64 -0.10 -9.65
CA VAL A 120 -23.39 -0.73 -8.34
C VAL A 120 -21.96 -0.48 -7.89
N ILE A 121 -20.98 -0.56 -8.79
CA ILE A 121 -19.56 -0.29 -8.47
C ILE A 121 -19.39 1.14 -7.92
N TRP A 122 -19.95 2.14 -8.61
CA TRP A 122 -19.86 3.53 -8.16
C TRP A 122 -20.69 3.80 -6.90
N ALA A 123 -21.87 3.20 -6.76
CA ALA A 123 -22.65 3.28 -5.54
C ALA A 123 -21.90 2.67 -4.34
N SER A 124 -21.27 1.51 -4.54
CA SER A 124 -20.43 0.86 -3.51
C SER A 124 -19.23 1.72 -3.15
N PHE A 125 -18.55 2.32 -4.13
CA PHE A 125 -17.46 3.25 -3.88
C PHE A 125 -17.93 4.43 -3.02
N GLY A 126 -19.03 5.09 -3.41
CA GLY A 126 -19.61 6.20 -2.65
C GLY A 126 -20.02 5.82 -1.24
N LEU A 127 -20.64 4.64 -1.08
CA LEU A 127 -21.05 4.10 0.23
C LEU A 127 -19.83 3.81 1.12
N ILE A 128 -18.78 3.20 0.58
CA ILE A 128 -17.55 2.88 1.33
C ILE A 128 -16.87 4.17 1.79
N ILE A 129 -16.67 5.12 0.89
CA ILE A 129 -15.95 6.35 1.20
C ILE A 129 -16.76 7.27 2.12
N GLY A 130 -18.05 7.48 1.79
CA GLY A 130 -18.96 8.31 2.58
C GLY A 130 -19.29 7.67 3.93
N GLY A 131 -19.57 6.36 3.95
CA GLY A 131 -19.85 5.61 5.17
C GLY A 131 -18.67 5.56 6.14
N TYR A 132 -17.43 5.37 5.62
CA TYR A 132 -16.23 5.41 6.44
C TYR A 132 -16.00 6.80 7.05
N TRP A 133 -16.14 7.86 6.25
CA TRP A 133 -16.08 9.23 6.74
C TRP A 133 -17.12 9.49 7.82
N LEU A 134 -18.37 9.13 7.55
CA LEU A 134 -19.50 9.34 8.49
C LEU A 134 -19.27 8.57 9.80
N ALA A 135 -18.79 7.34 9.73
CA ALA A 135 -18.48 6.55 10.92
C ALA A 135 -17.45 7.23 11.84
N PHE A 136 -16.40 7.83 11.24
CA PHE A 136 -15.43 8.60 12.02
C PHE A 136 -16.03 9.85 12.63
N ILE A 137 -16.85 10.61 11.89
CA ILE A 137 -17.50 11.83 12.39
C ILE A 137 -18.50 11.54 13.51
N LEU A 138 -19.21 10.40 13.44
CA LEU A 138 -20.15 9.99 14.47
C LEU A 138 -19.48 9.40 15.72
N TYR A 139 -18.20 9.00 15.63
CA TYR A 139 -17.45 8.55 16.79
C TYR A 139 -17.10 9.75 17.68
N PRO A 140 -17.36 9.68 19.01
CA PRO A 140 -17.17 10.82 19.89
C PRO A 140 -15.68 11.22 19.96
N LEU A 141 -15.44 12.53 20.02
CA LEU A 141 -14.11 13.06 20.29
C LEU A 141 -13.68 12.71 21.72
N PRO A 142 -12.35 12.54 21.95
CA PRO A 142 -11.84 12.31 23.29
C PRO A 142 -12.16 13.49 24.21
N GLY A 143 -12.50 13.21 25.47
CA GLY A 143 -12.80 14.24 26.49
C GLY A 143 -11.56 15.07 26.85
N PRO A 144 -11.74 16.19 27.59
CA PRO A 144 -10.65 17.13 27.93
C PRO A 144 -9.48 16.51 28.72
N GLY A 145 -9.71 15.39 29.40
CA GLY A 145 -8.69 14.68 30.18
C GLY A 145 -8.03 13.50 29.44
N PHE A 146 -8.21 13.37 28.13
CA PHE A 146 -7.63 12.25 27.38
C PHE A 146 -6.09 12.33 27.38
N ASP A 147 -5.45 11.28 27.86
CA ASP A 147 -3.99 11.18 27.91
C ASP A 147 -3.43 10.71 26.55
N TYR A 148 -3.05 11.67 25.74
CA TYR A 148 -2.43 11.40 24.44
C TYR A 148 -1.05 10.74 24.57
N ALA A 149 -0.30 10.99 25.63
CA ALA A 149 1.00 10.37 25.86
C ALA A 149 0.87 8.86 26.10
N ALA A 150 -0.16 8.44 26.84
CA ALA A 150 -0.45 7.03 27.09
C ALA A 150 -0.77 6.24 25.81
N VAL A 151 -1.21 6.90 24.74
CA VAL A 151 -1.46 6.29 23.44
C VAL A 151 -0.38 6.62 22.41
N GLY A 152 0.81 7.01 22.86
CA GLY A 152 1.99 7.22 22.02
C GLY A 152 1.89 8.43 21.08
N VAL A 153 1.18 9.48 21.50
CA VAL A 153 1.12 10.77 20.80
C VAL A 153 1.85 11.81 21.67
N PRO A 154 3.03 12.31 21.26
CA PRO A 154 3.80 13.29 22.03
C PRO A 154 3.03 14.58 22.28
N ALA A 155 3.35 15.25 23.39
CA ALA A 155 2.70 16.52 23.75
C ALA A 155 2.92 17.65 22.70
N ASP A 156 4.07 17.59 22.02
CA ASP A 156 4.46 18.52 20.94
C ASP A 156 4.06 18.02 19.54
N TRP A 157 3.13 17.05 19.45
CA TRP A 157 2.70 16.49 18.17
C TRP A 157 2.07 17.55 17.26
N PRO A 158 2.69 17.89 16.12
CA PRO A 158 2.28 19.04 15.30
C PRO A 158 1.00 18.79 14.45
N HIS A 159 0.45 17.56 14.48
CA HIS A 159 -0.66 17.16 13.63
C HIS A 159 -1.95 16.92 14.42
N HIS A 160 -2.19 17.69 15.48
CA HIS A 160 -3.48 17.75 16.13
C HIS A 160 -4.45 18.63 15.33
N TYR A 161 -5.44 18.01 14.72
CA TYR A 161 -6.50 18.73 14.01
C TYR A 161 -7.58 19.18 14.97
N GLN A 162 -8.33 20.21 14.56
CA GLN A 162 -9.50 20.75 15.23
C GLN A 162 -10.75 20.64 14.33
N GLY A 163 -11.92 20.93 14.87
CA GLY A 163 -13.18 20.84 14.13
C GLY A 163 -13.49 19.42 13.63
N LEU A 164 -14.01 19.29 12.44
CA LEU A 164 -14.34 17.98 11.85
C LEU A 164 -13.11 17.08 11.65
N ALA A 165 -11.96 17.67 11.33
CA ALA A 165 -10.72 16.93 11.14
C ALA A 165 -10.19 16.29 12.44
N ALA A 166 -10.62 16.76 13.63
CA ALA A 166 -10.22 16.21 14.92
C ALA A 166 -10.63 14.73 15.10
N HIS A 167 -11.72 14.29 14.46
CA HIS A 167 -12.14 12.89 14.47
C HIS A 167 -11.15 11.92 13.81
N PHE A 168 -10.16 12.45 13.10
CA PHE A 168 -9.08 11.70 12.44
C PHE A 168 -7.74 11.84 13.14
N ASN A 169 -7.67 12.35 14.36
CA ASN A 169 -6.44 12.48 15.14
C ASN A 169 -5.86 11.09 15.48
N LYS A 170 -4.55 11.04 15.59
CA LYS A 170 -3.80 9.81 15.83
C LYS A 170 -4.17 9.19 17.16
N ASN A 171 -4.42 7.88 17.16
CA ASN A 171 -4.68 7.05 18.33
C ASN A 171 -5.76 7.59 19.30
N SER A 172 -6.76 8.32 18.74
CA SER A 172 -7.93 8.82 19.47
C SER A 172 -9.20 8.79 18.61
N ASN A 173 -9.15 8.09 17.48
CA ASN A 173 -10.21 7.99 16.49
C ASN A 173 -10.92 6.63 16.52
N LEU A 174 -11.98 6.47 15.72
CA LEU A 174 -12.75 5.23 15.61
C LEU A 174 -11.89 4.01 15.31
N ALA A 175 -10.91 4.13 14.40
CA ALA A 175 -10.09 2.99 13.99
C ALA A 175 -9.15 2.51 15.11
N TRP A 176 -8.62 3.43 15.91
CA TRP A 176 -7.88 3.10 17.12
C TRP A 176 -8.79 2.42 18.16
N ALA A 177 -9.98 2.95 18.39
CA ALA A 177 -10.93 2.35 19.35
C ALA A 177 -11.35 0.94 18.92
N PHE A 178 -11.58 0.72 17.63
CA PHE A 178 -11.85 -0.60 17.09
C PHE A 178 -10.67 -1.56 17.37
N ASP A 179 -9.46 -1.14 17.09
CA ASP A 179 -8.27 -1.98 17.26
C ASP A 179 -7.97 -2.28 18.74
N THR A 180 -8.24 -1.36 19.66
CA THR A 180 -8.10 -1.61 21.11
C THR A 180 -9.08 -2.68 21.61
N TRP A 181 -10.22 -2.85 20.98
CA TRP A 181 -11.14 -3.95 21.22
C TRP A 181 -10.74 -5.19 20.42
N PHE A 182 -10.65 -5.09 19.10
CA PHE A 182 -10.53 -6.22 18.18
C PHE A 182 -9.21 -6.97 18.33
N LEU A 183 -8.09 -6.25 18.41
CA LEU A 183 -6.77 -6.90 18.48
C LEU A 183 -6.54 -7.56 19.83
N ASN A 184 -7.21 -7.15 20.89
CA ASN A 184 -7.14 -7.81 22.21
C ASN A 184 -7.98 -9.10 22.30
N LEU A 185 -8.77 -9.43 21.28
CA LEU A 185 -9.41 -10.76 21.19
C LEU A 185 -8.41 -11.88 20.85
N PHE A 186 -7.23 -11.54 20.36
CA PHE A 186 -6.19 -12.50 19.95
C PHE A 186 -5.12 -12.63 21.06
N PRO A 187 -4.47 -13.80 21.16
CA PRO A 187 -3.35 -13.99 22.09
C PRO A 187 -2.23 -12.98 21.84
N ARG A 188 -1.76 -12.30 22.89
CA ARG A 188 -0.72 -11.27 22.83
C ARG A 188 0.24 -11.37 24.02
N VAL A 189 1.49 -10.92 23.83
CA VAL A 189 2.47 -10.80 24.90
C VAL A 189 2.04 -9.75 25.94
N ALA A 190 1.49 -8.63 25.44
CA ALA A 190 0.94 -7.54 26.26
C ALA A 190 -0.34 -7.00 25.60
N PRO A 191 -1.29 -6.46 26.39
CA PRO A 191 -2.49 -5.85 25.83
C PRO A 191 -2.16 -4.77 24.78
N PHE A 192 -2.90 -4.75 23.68
CA PHE A 192 -2.78 -3.69 22.68
C PHE A 192 -3.42 -2.42 23.20
N THR A 193 -2.65 -1.37 23.25
CA THR A 193 -3.10 -0.02 23.65
C THR A 193 -3.14 0.93 22.46
N HIS A 194 -2.15 0.84 21.57
CA HIS A 194 -2.07 1.67 20.36
C HIS A 194 -1.05 1.13 19.37
N ASN A 195 -1.13 1.57 18.12
CA ASN A 195 -0.08 1.42 17.12
C ASN A 195 0.81 2.67 17.12
N GLY A 196 2.12 2.51 17.32
CA GLY A 196 3.07 3.63 17.36
C GLY A 196 3.06 4.50 16.09
N GLY A 197 2.78 3.90 14.93
CA GLY A 197 2.56 4.62 13.67
C GLY A 197 1.14 5.17 13.50
N GLY A 198 0.16 4.71 14.27
CA GLY A 198 -1.25 5.03 14.09
C GLY A 198 -1.93 4.26 12.95
N TYR A 199 -1.33 3.14 12.49
CA TYR A 199 -1.97 2.26 11.52
C TYR A 199 -3.11 1.47 12.17
N ALA A 200 -4.15 1.14 11.38
CA ALA A 200 -5.35 0.51 11.91
C ALA A 200 -5.92 -0.55 10.96
N THR A 201 -6.57 -1.55 11.56
CA THR A 201 -7.24 -2.65 10.84
C THR A 201 -8.33 -2.14 9.93
N LEU A 202 -9.20 -1.23 10.39
CA LEU A 202 -10.33 -0.70 9.61
C LEU A 202 -9.94 -0.02 8.30
N SER A 203 -8.65 0.31 8.11
CA SER A 203 -8.13 0.87 6.86
C SER A 203 -8.39 -0.03 5.63
N PHE A 204 -8.69 -1.34 5.83
CA PHE A 204 -9.05 -2.22 4.72
C PHE A 204 -10.33 -1.78 3.99
N ILE A 205 -11.25 -1.11 4.69
CA ILE A 205 -12.53 -0.63 4.11
C ILE A 205 -12.26 0.42 3.02
N PRO A 206 -11.59 1.56 3.29
CA PRO A 206 -11.27 2.51 2.24
C PRO A 206 -10.14 2.04 1.31
N THR A 207 -9.28 1.07 1.70
CA THR A 207 -8.37 0.38 0.79
C THR A 207 -9.15 -0.36 -0.31
N LEU A 208 -10.30 -0.98 0.04
CA LEU A 208 -11.23 -1.53 -0.97
C LEU A 208 -11.69 -0.43 -1.93
N GLY A 209 -11.91 0.81 -1.48
CA GLY A 209 -12.17 1.96 -2.36
C GLY A 209 -11.06 2.16 -3.40
N THR A 210 -9.78 2.09 -2.98
CA THR A 210 -8.64 2.16 -3.89
C THR A 210 -8.64 0.98 -4.89
N MET A 211 -8.98 -0.24 -4.42
CA MET A 211 -9.10 -1.42 -5.29
C MET A 211 -10.25 -1.26 -6.30
N ILE A 212 -11.36 -0.62 -5.91
CA ILE A 212 -12.49 -0.32 -6.82
C ILE A 212 -12.06 0.66 -7.91
N LEU A 213 -11.28 1.70 -7.58
CA LEU A 213 -10.71 2.59 -8.60
C LEU A 213 -9.83 1.82 -9.59
N GLY A 214 -9.05 0.86 -9.11
CA GLY A 214 -8.30 -0.07 -9.95
C GLY A 214 -9.21 -0.94 -10.82
N LEU A 215 -10.31 -1.47 -10.28
CA LEU A 215 -11.30 -2.24 -11.05
C LEU A 215 -11.90 -1.41 -12.19
N VAL A 216 -12.20 -0.14 -11.94
CA VAL A 216 -12.65 0.83 -12.96
C VAL A 216 -11.60 0.97 -14.07
N ALA A 217 -10.34 1.19 -13.69
CA ALA A 217 -9.22 1.29 -14.64
C ALA A 217 -9.05 0.02 -15.48
N GLY A 218 -9.11 -1.16 -14.85
CA GLY A 218 -8.99 -2.45 -15.52
C GLY A 218 -10.14 -2.72 -16.52
N ARG A 219 -11.36 -2.30 -16.17
CA ARG A 219 -12.50 -2.37 -17.09
C ARG A 219 -12.34 -1.42 -18.29
N TRP A 220 -11.82 -0.21 -18.07
CA TRP A 220 -11.51 0.70 -19.16
C TRP A 220 -10.44 0.12 -20.10
N LEU A 221 -9.35 -0.41 -19.57
CA LEU A 221 -8.32 -1.07 -20.36
C LEU A 221 -8.87 -2.21 -21.25
N ARG A 222 -9.87 -2.93 -20.77
CA ARG A 222 -10.52 -4.02 -21.51
C ARG A 222 -11.67 -3.59 -22.43
N SER A 223 -12.03 -2.33 -22.43
CA SER A 223 -13.22 -1.84 -23.17
C SER A 223 -13.04 -1.77 -24.70
N GLY A 224 -11.83 -2.02 -25.22
CA GLY A 224 -11.53 -1.88 -26.65
C GLY A 224 -11.51 -0.45 -27.16
N GLN A 225 -11.54 0.56 -26.27
CA GLN A 225 -11.51 1.96 -26.65
C GLN A 225 -10.16 2.39 -27.24
N PRO A 226 -10.14 3.41 -28.12
CA PRO A 226 -8.90 3.98 -28.65
C PRO A 226 -7.98 4.45 -27.52
N ALA A 227 -6.67 4.25 -27.70
CA ALA A 227 -5.65 4.61 -26.71
C ALA A 227 -5.75 6.06 -26.24
N ARG A 228 -6.07 7.00 -27.14
CA ARG A 228 -6.24 8.42 -26.83
C ARG A 228 -7.37 8.64 -25.81
N GLU A 229 -8.49 7.93 -25.94
CA GLU A 229 -9.62 8.06 -25.04
C GLU A 229 -9.33 7.42 -23.67
N LEU A 230 -8.61 6.30 -23.64
CA LEU A 230 -8.13 5.69 -22.40
C LEU A 230 -7.18 6.62 -21.64
N LEU A 231 -6.20 7.22 -22.35
CA LEU A 231 -5.28 8.18 -21.74
C LEU A 231 -6.03 9.40 -21.18
N LYS A 232 -6.97 9.96 -21.92
CA LYS A 232 -7.79 11.07 -21.42
C LYS A 232 -8.55 10.70 -20.15
N ARG A 233 -9.16 9.51 -20.10
CA ARG A 233 -9.89 9.04 -18.91
C ARG A 233 -8.97 8.86 -17.72
N PHE A 234 -7.80 8.27 -17.90
CA PHE A 234 -6.83 8.10 -16.83
C PHE A 234 -6.32 9.44 -16.32
N LEU A 235 -5.96 10.37 -17.21
CA LEU A 235 -5.50 11.69 -16.84
C LEU A 235 -6.60 12.49 -16.11
N LEU A 236 -7.83 12.46 -16.61
CA LEU A 236 -8.96 13.14 -15.99
C LEU A 236 -9.25 12.53 -14.59
N ALA A 237 -9.35 11.21 -14.49
CA ALA A 237 -9.58 10.53 -13.21
C ALA A 237 -8.45 10.82 -12.22
N GLY A 238 -7.21 10.87 -12.70
CA GLY A 238 -6.04 11.22 -11.91
C GLY A 238 -6.11 12.62 -11.34
N VAL A 239 -6.31 13.62 -12.21
CA VAL A 239 -6.41 15.03 -11.81
C VAL A 239 -7.59 15.26 -10.88
N VAL A 240 -8.76 14.74 -11.22
CA VAL A 240 -9.97 14.87 -10.38
C VAL A 240 -9.78 14.21 -9.02
N GLY A 241 -9.20 13.00 -8.97
CA GLY A 241 -8.94 12.30 -7.70
C GLY A 241 -8.01 13.10 -6.79
N ILE A 242 -6.90 13.61 -7.33
CA ILE A 242 -5.95 14.46 -6.59
C ILE A 242 -6.63 15.74 -6.11
N ALA A 243 -7.35 16.43 -7.01
CA ALA A 243 -8.01 17.70 -6.67
C ALA A 243 -9.06 17.52 -5.56
N LEU A 244 -9.89 16.46 -5.63
CA LEU A 244 -10.89 16.15 -4.60
C LEU A 244 -10.24 15.78 -3.26
N GLY A 245 -9.16 14.97 -3.28
CA GLY A 245 -8.43 14.63 -2.06
C GLY A 245 -7.83 15.85 -1.36
N LEU A 246 -7.22 16.76 -2.14
CA LEU A 246 -6.69 18.02 -1.63
C LEU A 246 -7.80 18.97 -1.16
N LEU A 247 -8.90 19.07 -1.90
CA LEU A 247 -10.06 19.89 -1.51
C LEU A 247 -10.60 19.46 -0.15
N LEU A 248 -10.83 18.15 0.05
CA LEU A 248 -11.30 17.63 1.35
C LEU A 248 -10.33 17.93 2.49
N HIS A 249 -9.03 17.88 2.22
CA HIS A 249 -8.01 18.20 3.21
C HIS A 249 -8.01 19.68 3.59
N TYR A 250 -7.88 20.58 2.60
CA TYR A 250 -7.74 22.02 2.86
C TYR A 250 -9.02 22.68 3.34
N THR A 251 -10.19 22.09 3.06
CA THR A 251 -11.47 22.53 3.65
C THR A 251 -11.68 22.04 5.09
N GLY A 252 -10.78 21.20 5.64
CA GLY A 252 -10.91 20.63 6.97
C GLY A 252 -11.99 19.57 7.14
N VAL A 253 -12.63 19.14 6.04
CA VAL A 253 -13.70 18.12 6.05
C VAL A 253 -13.11 16.73 6.30
N CYS A 254 -11.95 16.40 5.69
CA CYS A 254 -11.30 15.11 5.84
C CYS A 254 -9.80 15.26 5.57
N PRO A 255 -8.92 15.07 6.58
CA PRO A 255 -7.49 15.21 6.38
C PRO A 255 -6.92 14.09 5.51
N LEU A 256 -5.83 14.41 4.79
CA LEU A 256 -5.13 13.48 3.91
C LEU A 256 -4.19 12.59 4.73
N VAL A 257 -4.69 11.50 5.30
CA VAL A 257 -3.94 10.61 6.19
C VAL A 257 -3.93 9.18 5.67
N LYS A 258 -2.73 8.70 5.28
CA LYS A 258 -2.50 7.33 4.80
C LYS A 258 -2.76 6.28 5.88
N ARG A 259 -2.30 6.53 7.10
CA ARG A 259 -2.19 5.49 8.15
C ARG A 259 -3.54 4.92 8.58
N ILE A 260 -4.58 5.72 8.53
CA ILE A 260 -5.97 5.32 8.71
C ILE A 260 -6.77 5.31 7.40
N TRP A 261 -6.08 5.48 6.27
CA TRP A 261 -6.61 5.43 4.92
C TRP A 261 -7.87 6.27 4.72
N THR A 262 -7.78 7.56 5.07
CA THR A 262 -8.94 8.46 4.99
C THR A 262 -9.54 8.53 3.58
N PRO A 263 -10.81 8.91 3.43
CA PRO A 263 -11.43 9.20 2.13
C PRO A 263 -10.61 10.15 1.25
N ALA A 264 -10.09 11.23 1.82
CA ALA A 264 -9.20 12.15 1.11
C ALA A 264 -7.94 11.43 0.58
N TRP A 265 -7.36 10.53 1.39
CA TRP A 265 -6.22 9.71 0.96
C TRP A 265 -6.60 8.74 -0.16
N THR A 266 -7.76 8.08 -0.07
CA THR A 266 -8.24 7.16 -1.12
C THR A 266 -8.36 7.87 -2.46
N LEU A 267 -8.96 9.06 -2.48
CA LEU A 267 -9.12 9.86 -3.71
C LEU A 267 -7.78 10.36 -4.24
N PHE A 268 -6.96 10.93 -3.38
CA PHE A 268 -5.66 11.47 -3.76
C PHE A 268 -4.71 10.37 -4.28
N SER A 269 -4.50 9.31 -3.51
CA SER A 269 -3.60 8.23 -3.90
C SER A 269 -4.11 7.43 -5.09
N GLY A 270 -5.43 7.22 -5.18
CA GLY A 270 -6.07 6.65 -6.36
C GLY A 270 -5.86 7.52 -7.60
N GLY A 271 -5.95 8.85 -7.46
CA GLY A 271 -5.62 9.80 -8.52
C GLY A 271 -4.16 9.68 -8.97
N CYS A 272 -3.21 9.61 -8.03
CA CYS A 272 -1.81 9.35 -8.34
C CYS A 272 -1.62 8.02 -9.09
N CYS A 273 -2.32 6.95 -8.67
CA CYS A 273 -2.27 5.65 -9.34
C CYS A 273 -2.80 5.71 -10.78
N PHE A 274 -3.85 6.48 -11.04
CA PHE A 274 -4.34 6.71 -12.41
C PHE A 274 -3.31 7.44 -13.28
N LEU A 275 -2.62 8.46 -12.75
CA LEU A 275 -1.57 9.17 -13.50
C LEU A 275 -0.37 8.26 -13.78
N LEU A 276 0.07 7.46 -12.79
CA LEU A 276 1.13 6.47 -12.98
C LEU A 276 0.74 5.45 -14.05
N LEU A 277 -0.50 4.94 -14.00
CA LEU A 277 -1.02 4.01 -15.01
C LEU A 277 -1.05 4.67 -16.40
N ALA A 278 -1.48 5.92 -16.52
CA ALA A 278 -1.45 6.67 -17.78
C ALA A 278 -0.03 6.77 -18.34
N GLY A 279 0.94 7.11 -17.48
CA GLY A 279 2.36 7.20 -17.85
C GLY A 279 2.91 5.88 -18.37
N PHE A 280 2.72 4.79 -17.62
CA PHE A 280 3.18 3.46 -18.04
C PHE A 280 2.47 2.97 -19.30
N TYR A 281 1.15 3.14 -19.39
CA TYR A 281 0.38 2.80 -20.60
C TYR A 281 0.90 3.55 -21.83
N TYR A 282 1.16 4.85 -21.70
CA TYR A 282 1.72 5.63 -22.80
C TYR A 282 3.13 5.16 -23.19
N LEU A 283 4.03 4.99 -22.22
CA LEU A 283 5.42 4.65 -22.51
C LEU A 283 5.57 3.22 -23.02
N VAL A 284 4.90 2.26 -22.36
CA VAL A 284 5.10 0.83 -22.63
C VAL A 284 4.22 0.34 -23.77
N ASP A 285 2.90 0.66 -23.73
CA ASP A 285 1.95 0.11 -24.68
C ASP A 285 1.85 0.95 -25.96
N GLN A 286 1.95 2.30 -25.86
CA GLN A 286 1.82 3.17 -27.01
C GLN A 286 3.18 3.46 -27.69
N ARG A 287 4.23 3.75 -26.92
CA ARG A 287 5.59 4.04 -27.42
C ARG A 287 6.46 2.81 -27.59
N GLY A 288 6.05 1.66 -27.06
CA GLY A 288 6.80 0.40 -27.15
C GLY A 288 8.11 0.37 -26.36
N TRP A 289 8.26 1.23 -25.33
CA TRP A 289 9.47 1.31 -24.50
C TRP A 289 9.58 0.10 -23.53
N ARG A 290 9.62 -1.11 -24.08
CA ARG A 290 9.67 -2.33 -23.26
C ARG A 290 11.06 -2.63 -22.70
N ARG A 291 12.14 -2.28 -23.42
CA ARG A 291 13.52 -2.58 -22.99
C ARG A 291 13.92 -1.84 -21.72
N PRO A 292 13.72 -0.51 -21.58
CA PRO A 292 14.08 0.22 -20.37
C PRO A 292 13.27 -0.23 -19.14
N VAL A 293 12.02 -0.68 -19.33
CA VAL A 293 11.15 -1.11 -18.22
C VAL A 293 11.25 -2.61 -17.93
N PHE A 294 12.08 -3.35 -18.67
CA PHE A 294 12.24 -4.79 -18.48
C PHE A 294 12.57 -5.20 -17.03
N PRO A 295 13.48 -4.51 -16.32
CA PRO A 295 13.74 -4.84 -14.91
C PRO A 295 12.48 -4.73 -14.03
N LEU A 296 11.60 -3.76 -14.28
CA LEU A 296 10.34 -3.60 -13.57
C LEU A 296 9.33 -4.69 -13.93
N ILE A 297 9.31 -5.16 -15.20
CA ILE A 297 8.46 -6.28 -15.64
C ILE A 297 8.86 -7.55 -14.87
N VAL A 298 10.14 -7.83 -14.72
CA VAL A 298 10.65 -9.00 -13.98
C VAL A 298 10.14 -8.97 -12.54
N ILE A 299 10.24 -7.82 -11.86
CA ILE A 299 9.74 -7.64 -10.49
C ILE A 299 8.21 -7.81 -10.45
N GLY A 300 7.49 -7.16 -11.36
CA GLY A 300 6.03 -7.18 -11.39
C GLY A 300 5.42 -8.57 -11.62
N MET A 301 6.12 -9.44 -12.37
CA MET A 301 5.68 -10.83 -12.62
C MET A 301 5.67 -11.70 -11.36
N ASN A 302 6.43 -11.34 -10.33
CA ASN A 302 6.54 -12.05 -9.05
C ASN A 302 6.49 -11.10 -7.84
N SER A 303 5.59 -10.11 -7.87
CA SER A 303 5.49 -9.06 -6.86
C SER A 303 5.25 -9.58 -5.43
N ILE A 304 4.48 -10.64 -5.27
CA ILE A 304 4.28 -11.29 -3.95
C ILE A 304 5.56 -12.00 -3.50
N ALA A 305 6.25 -12.67 -4.43
CA ALA A 305 7.51 -13.35 -4.10
C ALA A 305 8.55 -12.36 -3.57
N ILE A 306 8.77 -11.22 -4.25
CA ILE A 306 9.73 -10.22 -3.76
C ILE A 306 9.30 -9.63 -2.42
N TYR A 307 8.01 -9.36 -2.23
CA TYR A 307 7.51 -8.84 -0.96
C TYR A 307 7.86 -9.79 0.20
N VAL A 308 7.64 -11.09 0.01
CA VAL A 308 7.96 -12.12 1.02
C VAL A 308 9.47 -12.27 1.22
N LEU A 309 10.23 -12.36 0.13
CA LEU A 309 11.69 -12.55 0.19
C LEU A 309 12.39 -11.40 0.94
N VAL A 310 12.01 -10.15 0.66
CA VAL A 310 12.58 -9.00 1.37
C VAL A 310 12.36 -9.10 2.88
N HIS A 311 11.16 -9.52 3.33
CA HIS A 311 10.88 -9.65 4.76
C HIS A 311 11.62 -10.82 5.42
N LEU A 312 11.97 -11.88 4.65
CA LEU A 312 12.56 -13.09 5.23
C LEU A 312 14.08 -13.12 5.17
N ILE A 313 14.69 -12.65 4.08
CA ILE A 313 16.11 -12.90 3.80
C ILE A 313 16.95 -11.66 3.52
N ASP A 314 16.42 -10.43 3.64
CA ASP A 314 17.20 -9.20 3.40
C ASP A 314 18.45 -9.13 4.29
N GLY A 315 18.26 -9.31 5.60
CA GLY A 315 19.36 -9.35 6.57
C GLY A 315 20.36 -10.47 6.28
N PHE A 316 19.88 -11.67 5.93
CA PHE A 316 20.74 -12.81 5.58
C PHE A 316 21.63 -12.51 4.37
N ILE A 317 21.09 -11.90 3.31
CA ILE A 317 21.85 -11.54 2.11
C ILE A 317 23.00 -10.60 2.48
N ILE A 318 22.73 -9.53 3.23
CA ILE A 318 23.72 -8.52 3.61
C ILE A 318 24.78 -9.12 4.53
N GLU A 319 24.38 -9.86 5.58
CA GLU A 319 25.32 -10.47 6.53
C GLU A 319 26.17 -11.56 5.88
N SER A 320 25.61 -12.41 5.03
CA SER A 320 26.38 -13.41 4.27
C SER A 320 27.49 -12.77 3.46
N PHE A 321 27.20 -11.64 2.80
CA PHE A 321 28.23 -10.95 2.01
C PHE A 321 29.35 -10.39 2.90
N LYS A 322 29.02 -9.81 4.06
CA LYS A 322 30.02 -9.34 5.02
C LYS A 322 30.89 -10.47 5.58
N VAL A 323 30.30 -11.65 5.81
CA VAL A 323 31.05 -12.82 6.30
C VAL A 323 32.12 -13.27 5.29
N HIS A 324 31.78 -13.29 4.00
CA HIS A 324 32.68 -13.78 2.97
C HIS A 324 33.68 -12.75 2.45
N PHE A 325 33.34 -11.45 2.45
CA PHE A 325 34.15 -10.39 1.85
C PHE A 325 34.68 -9.36 2.88
N GLY A 326 34.41 -9.59 4.17
CA GLY A 326 34.82 -8.70 5.26
C GLY A 326 33.73 -7.72 5.69
N ARG A 327 33.73 -7.34 6.97
CA ARG A 327 32.69 -6.49 7.58
C ARG A 327 32.63 -5.10 6.95
N GLU A 328 33.76 -4.61 6.46
CA GLU A 328 33.90 -3.27 5.88
C GLU A 328 33.67 -3.23 4.35
N VAL A 329 33.23 -4.33 3.76
CA VAL A 329 33.06 -4.48 2.31
C VAL A 329 32.16 -3.41 1.68
N PHE A 330 31.20 -2.87 2.42
CA PHE A 330 30.30 -1.81 1.96
C PHE A 330 30.83 -0.39 2.23
N ASN A 331 31.98 -0.24 2.87
CA ASN A 331 32.57 1.07 3.21
C ASN A 331 33.50 1.62 2.10
N VAL A 332 33.62 0.93 0.96
CA VAL A 332 34.52 1.32 -0.15
C VAL A 332 34.23 2.72 -0.73
N LEU A 333 33.04 3.26 -0.54
CA LEU A 333 32.68 4.65 -0.90
C LEU A 333 32.53 5.56 0.35
N GLY A 334 33.18 5.18 1.47
CA GLY A 334 33.05 5.82 2.77
C GLY A 334 31.87 5.31 3.59
N GLU A 335 31.99 5.35 4.93
CA GLU A 335 30.99 4.83 5.87
C GLU A 335 29.60 5.45 5.67
N GLY A 336 29.51 6.73 5.34
CA GLY A 336 28.26 7.42 5.07
C GLY A 336 27.45 6.83 3.91
N ASN A 337 28.11 6.14 2.97
CA ASN A 337 27.49 5.51 1.80
C ASN A 337 27.31 3.99 1.94
N ALA A 338 27.73 3.39 3.05
CA ALA A 338 27.69 1.94 3.27
C ALA A 338 26.29 1.35 3.12
N THR A 339 25.26 2.07 3.62
CA THR A 339 23.86 1.63 3.51
C THR A 339 23.31 1.71 2.09
N LEU A 340 23.81 2.61 1.26
CA LEU A 340 23.48 2.69 -0.17
C LEU A 340 24.04 1.47 -0.90
N LEU A 341 25.31 1.12 -0.65
CA LEU A 341 25.96 -0.03 -1.28
C LEU A 341 25.34 -1.35 -0.84
N SER A 342 25.16 -1.56 0.47
CA SER A 342 24.54 -2.79 0.98
C SER A 342 23.10 -2.97 0.47
N GLY A 343 22.29 -1.90 0.46
CA GLY A 343 20.95 -1.96 -0.09
C GLY A 343 20.91 -2.13 -1.60
N GLY A 344 21.84 -1.52 -2.34
CA GLY A 344 22.01 -1.74 -3.78
C GLY A 344 22.37 -3.18 -4.11
N TYR A 345 23.28 -3.77 -3.32
CA TYR A 345 23.64 -5.19 -3.42
C TYR A 345 22.45 -6.10 -3.16
N ALA A 346 21.70 -5.87 -2.07
CA ALA A 346 20.50 -6.65 -1.76
C ALA A 346 19.46 -6.57 -2.88
N LEU A 347 19.21 -5.37 -3.42
CA LEU A 347 18.32 -5.18 -4.57
C LEU A 347 18.78 -5.95 -5.81
N LEU A 348 20.07 -5.97 -6.09
CA LEU A 348 20.65 -6.73 -7.20
C LEU A 348 20.41 -8.23 -7.00
N VAL A 349 20.70 -8.77 -5.81
CA VAL A 349 20.49 -10.19 -5.50
C VAL A 349 19.01 -10.56 -5.64
N PHE A 350 18.09 -9.77 -5.07
CA PHE A 350 16.66 -9.99 -5.24
C PHE A 350 16.25 -9.95 -6.71
N TRP A 351 16.76 -8.99 -7.47
CA TRP A 351 16.45 -8.90 -8.90
C TRP A 351 16.95 -10.12 -9.66
N LEU A 352 18.15 -10.62 -9.36
CA LEU A 352 18.72 -11.84 -9.98
C LEU A 352 17.88 -13.08 -9.64
N ILE A 353 17.39 -13.22 -8.40
CA ILE A 353 16.46 -14.29 -8.02
C ILE A 353 15.17 -14.21 -8.84
N LEU A 354 14.57 -13.02 -8.93
CA LEU A 354 13.35 -12.81 -9.72
C LEU A 354 13.59 -13.02 -11.23
N TYR A 355 14.74 -12.62 -11.74
CA TYR A 355 15.12 -12.85 -13.13
C TYR A 355 15.31 -14.35 -13.42
N TRP A 356 15.91 -15.09 -12.50
CA TRP A 356 16.00 -16.56 -12.61
C TRP A 356 14.58 -17.19 -12.61
N MET A 357 13.69 -16.78 -11.70
CA MET A 357 12.30 -17.21 -11.67
C MET A 357 11.59 -16.90 -13.01
N TYR A 358 11.79 -15.67 -13.53
CA TYR A 358 11.23 -15.23 -14.80
C TYR A 358 11.71 -16.12 -15.97
N ARG A 359 13.01 -16.40 -16.03
CA ARG A 359 13.61 -17.27 -17.07
C ARG A 359 13.08 -18.71 -16.99
N ARG A 360 12.81 -19.21 -15.78
CA ARG A 360 12.25 -20.54 -15.52
C ARG A 360 10.73 -20.57 -15.61
N LYS A 361 10.07 -19.45 -15.91
CA LYS A 361 8.60 -19.30 -15.93
C LYS A 361 7.93 -19.69 -14.61
N LEU A 362 8.63 -19.51 -13.49
CA LEU A 362 8.13 -19.73 -12.14
C LEU A 362 7.42 -18.45 -11.67
N PHE A 363 6.10 -18.47 -11.64
CA PHE A 363 5.29 -17.33 -11.22
C PHE A 363 4.44 -17.74 -10.03
N ILE A 364 4.70 -17.14 -8.87
CA ILE A 364 3.91 -17.35 -7.66
C ILE A 364 2.62 -16.56 -7.80
N ARG A 365 1.53 -17.28 -7.95
CA ARG A 365 0.17 -16.74 -8.07
C ARG A 365 -0.64 -17.23 -6.88
N ILE A 366 -1.06 -16.29 -6.04
CA ILE A 366 -1.98 -16.55 -4.94
C ILE A 366 -3.38 -16.17 -5.37
#